data_f690f94dc69c79cba3d6a9067aaeb481
#
_entry.id   f690f94dc69c79cba3d6a9067aaeb481
#
_cell.length_a   1.000
_cell.length_b   1.000
_cell.length_c   1.000
_cell.angle_alpha   90.00
_cell.angle_beta   90.00
_cell.angle_gamma   90.00
#
_symmetry.space_group_name_H-M   'P 1'
#
loop_
_entity.id
_entity.type
_entity.pdbx_description
1 polymer ?
#
loop_
_entity_poly.entity_id
_entity_poly.type
_entity_poly.pdbx_seq_one_letter_code
_entity_poly.pdbx_strand_id
1 'polypeptide(L)'
;RLMEVIIKEKPEEHILNVGNVEAVSIKDWVTKCYESLGKIPEFVNVYEKIEQRNYFSFYNYEYYLDVSRQNKIYPETISLEDGLRDSVKWYLEHSTEVNKKPYFKYINENLVED
;
A
#
# COMPACT_ATOMS: atom_id res chain seq x y z
N ARG A 1 18.98 -2.02 -0.73
CA ARG A 1 20.00 -0.95 -0.59
C ARG A 1 20.24 -0.61 0.89
N LEU A 2 19.20 -0.27 1.70
CA LEU A 2 19.41 0.01 3.14
C LEU A 2 20.13 -1.14 3.86
N MET A 3 19.75 -2.40 3.60
CA MET A 3 20.40 -3.58 4.18
C MET A 3 21.87 -3.67 3.78
N GLU A 4 22.21 -3.35 2.54
CA GLU A 4 23.60 -3.32 2.08
C GLU A 4 24.43 -2.27 2.83
N VAL A 5 23.85 -1.08 3.04
CA VAL A 5 24.48 -0.01 3.82
C VAL A 5 24.70 -0.45 5.27
N ILE A 6 23.69 -1.04 5.92
CA ILE A 6 23.79 -1.54 7.29
C ILE A 6 24.90 -2.60 7.43
N ILE A 7 24.95 -3.55 6.51
CA ILE A 7 25.97 -4.61 6.52
C ILE A 7 27.37 -4.03 6.33
N LYS A 8 27.51 -3.04 5.45
CA LYS A 8 28.78 -2.44 5.09
C LYS A 8 29.31 -1.48 6.16
N GLU A 9 28.44 -0.61 6.66
CA GLU A 9 28.83 0.49 7.53
C GLU A 9 28.68 0.18 9.03
N LYS A 10 27.90 -0.85 9.37
CA LYS A 10 27.68 -1.32 10.75
C LYS A 10 27.36 -0.19 11.73
N PRO A 11 26.29 0.59 11.48
CA PRO A 11 25.92 1.70 12.35
C PRO A 11 25.64 1.23 13.79
N GLU A 12 25.78 2.14 14.73
CA GLU A 12 25.51 1.84 16.15
C GLU A 12 24.02 1.56 16.43
N GLU A 13 23.12 2.17 15.65
CA GLU A 13 21.69 1.89 15.75
C GLU A 13 21.37 0.52 15.15
N HIS A 14 20.96 -0.41 16.00
CA HIS A 14 20.61 -1.78 15.59
C HIS A 14 19.09 -1.98 15.36
N ILE A 15 18.26 -1.07 15.88
CA ILE A 15 16.80 -1.14 15.77
C ILE A 15 16.31 0.13 15.09
N LEU A 16 15.69 -0.03 13.92
CA LEU A 16 15.12 1.08 13.17
C LEU A 16 13.84 0.63 12.46
N ASN A 17 12.90 1.56 12.35
CA ASN A 17 11.77 1.40 11.47
C ASN A 17 12.20 1.67 10.03
N VAL A 18 11.65 0.90 9.10
CA VAL A 18 11.89 1.08 7.67
C VAL A 18 10.56 1.38 7.00
N GLY A 19 10.46 2.52 6.36
CA GLY A 19 9.22 2.94 5.72
C GLY A 19 9.32 4.31 5.08
N ASN A 20 8.17 4.78 4.59
CA ASN A 20 7.99 6.14 4.12
C ASN A 20 7.40 7.01 5.25
N VAL A 21 7.59 8.32 5.16
CA VAL A 21 7.07 9.32 6.11
C VAL A 21 5.62 9.74 5.82
N GLU A 22 5.07 9.34 4.69
CA GLU A 22 3.74 9.74 4.26
C GLU A 22 2.66 8.80 4.77
N ALA A 23 1.63 9.36 5.41
CA ALA A 23 0.37 8.69 5.62
C ALA A 23 -0.55 8.96 4.42
N VAL A 24 -1.25 7.94 3.96
CA VAL A 24 -2.17 8.03 2.82
C VAL A 24 -3.46 7.28 3.13
N SER A 25 -4.61 7.85 2.77
CA SER A 25 -5.88 7.16 2.91
C SER A 25 -5.96 5.97 1.94
N ILE A 26 -6.76 4.96 2.27
CA ILE A 26 -7.00 3.82 1.36
C ILE A 26 -7.59 4.29 0.04
N LYS A 27 -8.48 5.29 0.09
CA LYS A 27 -9.06 5.88 -1.12
C LYS A 27 -7.97 6.49 -2.01
N ASP A 28 -7.09 7.28 -1.43
CA ASP A 28 -6.01 7.92 -2.17
C ASP A 28 -5.02 6.89 -2.71
N TRP A 29 -4.71 5.86 -1.93
CA TRP A 29 -3.85 4.78 -2.39
C TRP A 29 -4.44 4.04 -3.60
N VAL A 30 -5.73 3.67 -3.54
CA VAL A 30 -6.42 3.05 -4.68
C VAL A 30 -6.47 3.99 -5.87
N THR A 31 -6.76 5.28 -5.65
CA THR A 31 -6.74 6.31 -6.71
C THR A 31 -5.38 6.35 -7.41
N LYS A 32 -4.29 6.45 -6.65
CA LYS A 32 -2.93 6.43 -7.22
C LYS A 32 -2.61 5.15 -8.01
N CYS A 33 -3.10 3.99 -7.57
CA CYS A 33 -2.96 2.75 -8.34
C CYS A 33 -3.67 2.83 -9.70
N TYR A 34 -4.89 3.37 -9.75
CA TYR A 34 -5.63 3.54 -11.00
C TYR A 34 -4.99 4.60 -11.91
N GLU A 35 -4.55 5.71 -11.35
CA GLU A 35 -3.84 6.77 -12.09
C GLU A 35 -2.56 6.24 -12.74
N SER A 36 -1.83 5.34 -12.07
CA SER A 36 -0.64 4.70 -12.65
C SER A 36 -0.95 3.85 -13.90
N LEU A 37 -2.22 3.48 -14.08
CA LEU A 37 -2.75 2.78 -15.26
C LEU A 37 -3.42 3.72 -16.27
N GLY A 38 -3.42 5.04 -16.04
CA GLY A 38 -4.17 6.01 -16.84
C GLY A 38 -5.69 5.86 -16.71
N LYS A 39 -6.18 5.34 -15.57
CA LYS A 39 -7.59 5.09 -15.30
C LYS A 39 -8.07 5.95 -14.12
N ILE A 40 -9.37 6.21 -14.09
CA ILE A 40 -10.06 6.87 -12.98
C ILE A 40 -10.86 5.80 -12.23
N PRO A 41 -10.68 5.65 -10.89
CA PRO A 41 -11.46 4.67 -10.13
C PRO A 41 -12.88 5.14 -9.89
N GLU A 42 -13.82 4.22 -9.94
CA GLU A 42 -15.16 4.40 -9.40
C GLU A 42 -15.23 3.72 -8.03
N PHE A 43 -15.78 4.41 -7.05
CA PHE A 43 -15.91 3.88 -5.69
C PHE A 43 -17.36 3.64 -5.35
N VAL A 44 -17.66 2.43 -4.90
CA VAL A 44 -18.95 2.08 -4.32
C VAL A 44 -18.79 2.00 -2.80
N ASN A 45 -19.56 2.81 -2.06
CA ASN A 45 -19.57 2.74 -0.61
C ASN A 45 -20.47 1.58 -0.18
N VAL A 46 -19.87 0.54 0.38
CA VAL A 46 -20.58 -0.65 0.86
C VAL A 46 -20.77 -0.66 2.39
N TYR A 47 -20.33 0.40 3.10
CA TYR A 47 -20.36 0.46 4.57
C TYR A 47 -21.73 0.61 5.19
N GLU A 48 -22.72 1.00 4.42
CA GLU A 48 -24.10 1.14 4.88
C GLU A 48 -24.86 -0.20 4.93
N LYS A 49 -24.26 -1.25 4.41
CA LYS A 49 -24.86 -2.61 4.40
C LYS A 49 -24.49 -3.35 5.68
N ILE A 50 -25.50 -3.84 6.40
CA ILE A 50 -25.40 -4.38 7.77
C ILE A 50 -24.50 -5.62 7.90
N GLU A 51 -24.31 -6.40 6.83
CA GLU A 51 -23.56 -7.66 6.85
C GLU A 51 -22.12 -7.53 6.34
N GLN A 52 -21.58 -6.34 6.37
CA GLN A 52 -20.25 -6.08 5.82
C GLN A 52 -19.14 -6.66 6.66
N ARG A 53 -18.12 -7.12 5.97
CA ARG A 53 -16.83 -7.42 6.61
C ARG A 53 -16.01 -6.14 6.69
N ASN A 54 -15.53 -5.82 7.89
CA ASN A 54 -14.49 -4.81 8.06
C ASN A 54 -13.15 -5.42 7.62
N TYR A 55 -12.74 -5.13 6.39
CA TYR A 55 -11.46 -5.59 5.86
C TYR A 55 -10.27 -4.81 6.40
N PHE A 56 -10.53 -3.59 6.85
CA PHE A 56 -9.52 -2.69 7.38
C PHE A 56 -9.98 -2.12 8.71
N SER A 57 -9.05 -1.95 9.63
CA SER A 57 -9.30 -1.12 10.81
C SER A 57 -9.18 0.33 10.39
N PHE A 58 -10.28 1.08 10.54
CA PHE A 58 -10.27 2.52 10.23
C PHE A 58 -10.01 3.31 11.49
N TYR A 59 -9.08 4.24 11.36
CA TYR A 59 -8.76 5.19 12.39
C TYR A 59 -8.97 6.61 11.86
N ASN A 60 -9.42 7.50 12.73
CA ASN A 60 -9.62 8.91 12.39
C ASN A 60 -8.33 9.74 12.60
N TYR A 61 -7.18 9.09 12.57
CA TYR A 61 -5.89 9.71 12.74
C TYR A 61 -4.87 9.13 11.75
N GLU A 62 -3.88 9.92 11.41
CA GLU A 62 -2.76 9.48 10.61
C GLU A 62 -1.90 8.50 11.40
N TYR A 63 -1.47 7.45 10.73
CA TYR A 63 -0.61 6.43 11.31
C TYR A 63 0.59 6.19 10.39
N TYR A 64 1.77 6.50 10.88
CA TYR A 64 3.02 6.30 10.17
C TYR A 64 4.16 5.94 11.12
N LEU A 65 5.23 5.38 10.59
CA LEU A 65 6.40 4.99 11.35
C LEU A 65 7.34 6.19 11.53
N ASP A 66 7.90 6.33 12.72
CA ASP A 66 9.06 7.19 12.92
C ASP A 66 10.29 6.56 12.25
N VAL A 67 10.72 7.14 11.16
CA VAL A 67 11.87 6.70 10.35
C VAL A 67 13.11 7.58 10.54
N SER A 68 13.16 8.36 11.61
CA SER A 68 14.27 9.28 11.89
C SER A 68 15.63 8.58 11.93
N ARG A 69 15.70 7.37 12.47
CA ARG A 69 16.93 6.57 12.50
C ARG A 69 17.32 6.04 11.11
N GLN A 70 16.34 5.59 10.32
CA GLN A 70 16.58 5.22 8.92
C GLN A 70 17.20 6.37 8.15
N ASN A 71 16.63 7.58 8.28
CA ASN A 71 17.06 8.75 7.53
C ASN A 71 18.47 9.22 7.87
N LYS A 72 18.97 8.93 9.08
CA LYS A 72 20.36 9.18 9.42
C LYS A 72 21.34 8.24 8.70
N ILE A 73 20.91 7.00 8.47
CA ILE A 73 21.74 5.95 7.85
C ILE A 73 21.59 5.99 6.34
N TYR A 74 20.36 6.06 5.85
CA TYR A 74 20.03 6.02 4.44
C TYR A 74 18.72 6.78 4.16
N PRO A 75 18.80 8.07 3.81
CA PRO A 75 17.61 8.92 3.60
C PRO A 75 16.90 8.66 2.27
N GLU A 76 17.54 7.98 1.33
CA GLU A 76 16.95 7.72 0.03
C GLU A 76 15.84 6.68 0.13
N THR A 77 14.64 7.08 -0.23
CA THR A 77 13.48 6.20 -0.32
C THR A 77 12.87 6.30 -1.72
N ILE A 78 12.18 5.24 -2.13
CA ILE A 78 11.34 5.27 -3.33
C ILE A 78 10.06 5.99 -2.93
N SER A 79 9.61 6.97 -3.73
CA SER A 79 8.33 7.64 -3.50
C SER A 79 7.18 6.61 -3.53
N LEU A 80 6.08 6.91 -2.84
CA LEU A 80 4.89 6.05 -2.89
C LEU A 80 4.41 5.87 -4.34
N GLU A 81 4.41 6.92 -5.13
CA GLU A 81 3.96 6.89 -6.52
C GLU A 81 4.84 6.01 -7.41
N ASP A 82 6.16 6.14 -7.29
CA ASP A 82 7.08 5.29 -8.04
C ASP A 82 6.97 3.83 -7.62
N GLY A 83 6.89 3.57 -6.31
CA GLY A 83 6.73 2.22 -5.78
C GLY A 83 5.40 1.58 -6.20
N LEU A 84 4.31 2.33 -6.21
CA LEU A 84 3.01 1.84 -6.71
C LEU A 84 3.04 1.57 -8.21
N ARG A 85 3.61 2.48 -9.00
CA ARG A 85 3.75 2.29 -10.45
C ARG A 85 4.55 1.02 -10.78
N ASP A 86 5.68 0.82 -10.13
CA ASP A 86 6.51 -0.36 -10.33
C ASP A 86 5.80 -1.64 -9.89
N SER A 87 5.10 -1.59 -8.76
CA SER A 87 4.33 -2.73 -8.24
C SER A 87 3.16 -3.10 -9.15
N VAL A 88 2.41 -2.12 -9.63
CA VAL A 88 1.29 -2.34 -10.55
C VAL A 88 1.79 -2.90 -11.88
N LYS A 89 2.89 -2.36 -12.42
CA LYS A 89 3.52 -2.88 -13.63
C LYS A 89 3.92 -4.35 -13.45
N TRP A 90 4.63 -4.67 -12.38
CA TRP A 90 5.02 -6.04 -12.07
C TRP A 90 3.79 -6.96 -11.98
N TYR A 91 2.74 -6.52 -11.29
CA TYR A 91 1.51 -7.27 -11.13
C TYR A 91 0.82 -7.60 -12.46
N LEU A 92 0.84 -6.66 -13.40
CA LEU A 92 0.28 -6.86 -14.74
C LEU A 92 1.10 -7.86 -15.56
N GLU A 93 2.42 -7.75 -15.49
CA GLU A 93 3.35 -8.64 -16.20
C GLU A 93 3.29 -10.08 -15.65
N HIS A 94 2.99 -10.25 -14.35
CA HIS A 94 2.97 -11.54 -13.65
C HIS A 94 1.57 -11.97 -13.21
N SER A 95 0.54 -11.48 -13.88
CA SER A 95 -0.87 -11.69 -13.47
C SER A 95 -1.29 -13.17 -13.40
N THR A 96 -0.61 -14.06 -14.11
CA THR A 96 -0.83 -15.51 -14.07
C THR A 96 -0.21 -16.18 -12.83
N GLU A 97 0.78 -15.56 -12.22
CA GLU A 97 1.49 -16.06 -11.04
C GLU A 97 0.81 -15.60 -9.73
N VAL A 98 -0.07 -14.62 -9.82
CA VAL A 98 -0.76 -14.05 -8.68
C VAL A 98 -1.94 -14.92 -8.26
N ASN A 99 -1.94 -15.32 -6.99
CA ASN A 99 -3.04 -16.09 -6.42
C ASN A 99 -4.26 -15.21 -6.18
N LYS A 100 -5.25 -15.30 -7.09
CA LYS A 100 -6.52 -14.57 -6.98
C LYS A 100 -7.44 -15.28 -6.01
N LYS A 101 -7.71 -14.67 -4.86
CA LYS A 101 -8.63 -15.21 -3.87
C LYS A 101 -10.10 -14.95 -4.24
N PRO A 102 -11.04 -15.84 -3.87
CA PRO A 102 -12.43 -15.78 -4.36
C PRO A 102 -13.33 -14.72 -3.68
N TYR A 103 -12.84 -13.89 -2.79
CA TYR A 103 -13.72 -12.91 -2.11
C TYR A 103 -14.20 -11.76 -3.00
N PHE A 104 -13.56 -11.49 -4.11
CA PHE A 104 -14.11 -10.56 -5.11
C PHE A 104 -15.44 -11.06 -5.66
N LYS A 105 -15.59 -12.36 -5.84
CA LYS A 105 -16.85 -12.97 -6.24
C LYS A 105 -17.95 -12.68 -5.19
N TYR A 106 -17.64 -12.86 -3.91
CA TYR A 106 -18.57 -12.56 -2.82
C TYR A 106 -18.98 -11.08 -2.80
N ILE A 107 -18.03 -10.16 -2.99
CA ILE A 107 -18.29 -8.72 -3.03
C ILE A 107 -19.22 -8.38 -4.20
N ASN A 108 -18.91 -8.86 -5.39
CA ASN A 108 -19.71 -8.59 -6.58
C ASN A 108 -21.13 -9.17 -6.48
N GLU A 109 -21.28 -10.36 -5.91
CA GLU A 109 -22.58 -11.02 -5.80
C GLU A 109 -23.49 -10.50 -4.67
N ASN A 110 -22.88 -9.91 -3.62
CA ASN A 110 -23.63 -9.58 -2.39
C ASN A 110 -23.60 -8.10 -2.00
N LEU A 111 -22.65 -7.32 -2.49
CA LEU A 111 -22.43 -5.95 -2.03
C LEU A 111 -22.52 -4.91 -3.14
N VAL A 112 -22.37 -5.29 -4.38
CA VAL A 112 -22.53 -4.42 -5.55
C VAL A 112 -23.92 -4.72 -6.15
N GLU A 113 -24.77 -3.71 -6.20
CA GLU A 113 -26.06 -3.80 -6.93
C GLU A 113 -25.76 -3.48 -8.42
N ASP A 114 -26.45 -4.19 -9.31
CA ASP A 114 -26.43 -3.93 -10.76
C ASP A 114 -27.06 -2.57 -11.10
#